data_f957a31fdc2ea25789d939a602ad1112
#
_entry.id   f957a31fdc2ea25789d939a602ad1112
#
_cell.length_a   1.000
_cell.length_b   1.000
_cell.length_c   1.000
_cell.angle_alpha   90.00
_cell.angle_beta   90.00
_cell.angle_gamma   90.00
#
_symmetry.space_group_name_H-M   'P 1'
#
loop_
_entity.id
_entity.type
_entity.pdbx_description
1 polymer ?
#
loop_
_entity_poly.entity_id
_entity_poly.type
_entity_poly.pdbx_seq_one_letter_code
_entity_poly.pdbx_strand_id
1 'polypeptide(L)'
;PADKEAMIKEINTIGRIKLVVFSGIFTNHENSRVDLLLVGDSMKETKLDKVLKNIEAEIGKEIVYAVFKTDDFMYRLGMYDRFIRDILEYPHEKAVNKLNI
;
A
#
# COMPACT_ATOMS: atom_id res chain seq x y z
N PRO A 1 -18.12 7.42 1.06
CA PRO A 1 -17.02 6.49 1.32
C PRO A 1 -16.18 6.24 0.09
N ALA A 2 -14.92 6.01 0.30
CA ALA A 2 -13.99 5.79 -0.79
C ALA A 2 -14.25 4.43 -1.46
N ASP A 3 -14.14 4.42 -2.79
CA ASP A 3 -14.32 3.21 -3.57
C ASP A 3 -12.98 2.47 -3.67
N LYS A 4 -12.80 1.45 -2.85
CA LYS A 4 -11.55 0.68 -2.83
C LYS A 4 -11.28 -0.04 -4.15
N GLU A 5 -12.30 -0.54 -4.82
CA GLU A 5 -12.11 -1.20 -6.12
C GLU A 5 -11.55 -0.23 -7.17
N ALA A 6 -12.07 1.00 -7.20
CA ALA A 6 -11.58 2.02 -8.11
C ALA A 6 -10.13 2.40 -7.77
N MET A 7 -9.80 2.49 -6.48
CA MET A 7 -8.43 2.76 -6.04
C MET A 7 -7.48 1.66 -6.49
N ILE A 8 -7.87 0.39 -6.34
CA ILE A 8 -7.04 -0.74 -6.76
C ILE A 8 -6.79 -0.70 -8.27
N LYS A 9 -7.81 -0.37 -9.06
CA LYS A 9 -7.64 -0.23 -10.51
C LYS A 9 -6.61 0.85 -10.85
N GLU A 10 -6.68 2.00 -10.20
CA GLU A 10 -5.71 3.06 -10.42
C GLU A 10 -4.31 2.62 -9.98
N ILE A 11 -4.19 2.00 -8.83
CA ILE A 11 -2.91 1.53 -8.31
C ILE A 11 -2.27 0.54 -9.31
N ASN A 12 -3.06 -0.35 -9.89
CA ASN A 12 -2.55 -1.32 -10.85
C ASN A 12 -2.00 -0.68 -12.13
N THR A 13 -2.31 0.58 -12.41
CA THR A 13 -1.75 1.28 -13.56
C THR A 13 -0.34 1.81 -13.33
N ILE A 14 0.12 1.81 -12.08
CA ILE A 14 1.43 2.37 -11.72
C ILE A 14 2.59 1.52 -12.24
N GLY A 15 2.43 0.21 -12.22
CA GLY A 15 3.47 -0.73 -12.62
C GLY A 15 3.00 -2.16 -12.39
N ARG A 16 3.96 -3.08 -12.21
CA ARG A 16 3.63 -4.47 -11.88
C ARG A 16 3.42 -4.58 -10.38
N ILE A 17 2.20 -4.39 -9.94
CA ILE A 17 1.83 -4.38 -8.52
C ILE A 17 1.70 -5.82 -8.02
N LYS A 18 2.38 -6.12 -6.92
CA LYS A 18 2.40 -7.45 -6.29
C LYS A 18 1.65 -7.50 -4.98
N LEU A 19 1.60 -6.39 -4.26
CA LEU A 19 0.93 -6.32 -2.97
C LEU A 19 0.34 -4.93 -2.77
N VAL A 20 -0.91 -4.89 -2.33
CA VAL A 20 -1.57 -3.66 -1.89
C VAL A 20 -2.19 -3.96 -0.54
N VAL A 21 -1.76 -3.24 0.48
CA VAL A 21 -2.31 -3.37 1.83
C VAL A 21 -2.96 -2.05 2.25
N PHE A 22 -4.22 -2.11 2.58
CA PHE A 22 -4.92 -1.01 3.22
C PHE A 22 -4.88 -1.20 4.73
N SER A 23 -4.58 -0.13 5.44
CA SER A 23 -4.45 -0.13 6.89
C SER A 23 -4.82 1.26 7.40
N GLY A 24 -4.53 1.56 8.64
CA GLY A 24 -4.71 2.90 9.20
C GLY A 24 -6.12 3.44 9.01
N ILE A 25 -6.23 4.56 8.30
CA ILE A 25 -7.52 5.21 8.09
C ILE A 25 -8.51 4.35 7.32
N PHE A 26 -8.03 3.44 6.47
CA PHE A 26 -8.91 2.55 5.70
C PHE A 26 -9.51 1.45 6.55
N THR A 27 -8.95 1.18 7.73
CA THR A 27 -9.42 0.16 8.66
C THR A 27 -9.83 0.75 10.00
N ASN A 28 -9.92 2.08 10.09
CA ASN A 28 -10.25 2.82 11.32
C ASN A 28 -9.29 2.54 12.48
N HIS A 29 -7.99 2.42 12.17
CA HIS A 29 -6.95 2.19 13.19
C HIS A 29 -5.86 3.24 13.05
N GLU A 30 -5.91 4.29 13.87
CA GLU A 30 -5.00 5.42 13.78
C GLU A 30 -3.55 5.08 14.16
N ASN A 31 -3.34 4.00 14.89
CA ASN A 31 -2.00 3.64 15.37
C ASN A 31 -1.20 2.81 14.39
N SER A 32 -1.73 2.54 13.21
CA SER A 32 -1.01 1.81 12.18
C SER A 32 0.16 2.62 11.66
N ARG A 33 1.22 1.92 11.23
CA ARG A 33 2.41 2.58 10.68
C ARG A 33 2.11 3.36 9.42
N VAL A 34 1.22 2.82 8.60
CA VAL A 34 0.84 3.43 7.32
C VAL A 34 -0.65 3.25 7.10
N ASP A 35 -1.18 4.01 6.14
CA ASP A 35 -2.53 3.81 5.63
C ASP A 35 -2.51 2.92 4.38
N LEU A 36 -1.41 2.97 3.63
CA LEU A 36 -1.28 2.25 2.37
C LEU A 36 0.14 1.72 2.22
N LEU A 37 0.25 0.43 1.90
CA LEU A 37 1.53 -0.21 1.55
C LEU A 37 1.42 -0.74 0.14
N LEU A 38 2.36 -0.35 -0.72
CA LEU A 38 2.44 -0.81 -2.10
C LEU A 38 3.75 -1.53 -2.33
N VAL A 39 3.68 -2.69 -2.95
CA VAL A 39 4.87 -3.44 -3.37
C VAL A 39 4.71 -3.78 -4.84
N GLY A 40 5.71 -3.49 -5.65
CA GLY A 40 5.67 -3.79 -7.06
C GLY A 40 6.97 -3.46 -7.77
N ASP A 41 6.97 -3.68 -9.07
CA ASP A 41 8.14 -3.49 -9.92
C ASP A 41 7.79 -2.61 -11.10
N SER A 42 8.82 -2.04 -11.74
CA SER A 42 8.64 -1.16 -12.91
C SER A 42 7.59 -0.08 -12.66
N MET A 43 7.59 0.48 -11.48
CA MET A 43 6.64 1.52 -11.12
C MET A 43 7.08 2.86 -11.67
N LYS A 44 6.17 3.56 -12.35
CA LYS A 44 6.42 4.88 -12.91
C LYS A 44 6.15 5.92 -11.83
N GLU A 45 7.18 6.67 -11.46
CA GLU A 45 7.13 7.61 -10.34
C GLU A 45 6.07 8.69 -10.53
N THR A 46 5.97 9.25 -11.73
CA THR A 46 4.96 10.29 -12.02
C THR A 46 3.55 9.74 -11.89
N LYS A 47 3.34 8.49 -12.31
CA LYS A 47 2.05 7.83 -12.20
C LYS A 47 1.72 7.53 -10.75
N LEU A 48 2.71 7.06 -9.98
CA LEU A 48 2.56 6.82 -8.55
C LEU A 48 2.11 8.10 -7.84
N ASP A 49 2.80 9.21 -8.09
CA ASP A 49 2.46 10.49 -7.46
C ASP A 49 1.04 10.91 -7.79
N LYS A 50 0.64 10.77 -9.05
CA LYS A 50 -0.70 11.15 -9.48
C LYS A 50 -1.77 10.30 -8.81
N VAL A 51 -1.56 8.99 -8.76
CA VAL A 51 -2.52 8.06 -8.15
C VAL A 51 -2.67 8.35 -6.66
N LEU A 52 -1.55 8.57 -5.96
CA LEU A 52 -1.60 8.88 -4.53
C LEU A 52 -2.35 10.18 -4.27
N LYS A 53 -2.13 11.21 -5.08
CA LYS A 53 -2.87 12.46 -4.95
C LYS A 53 -4.35 12.30 -5.24
N ASN A 54 -4.70 11.46 -6.20
CA ASN A 54 -6.10 11.17 -6.51
C ASN A 54 -6.78 10.48 -5.33
N ILE A 55 -6.10 9.51 -4.70
CA ILE A 55 -6.62 8.83 -3.53
C ILE A 55 -6.83 9.82 -2.38
N GLU A 56 -5.84 10.66 -2.11
CA GLU A 56 -5.96 11.67 -1.06
C GLU A 56 -7.10 12.65 -1.32
N ALA A 57 -7.28 13.05 -2.57
CA ALA A 57 -8.37 13.95 -2.94
C ALA A 57 -9.72 13.27 -2.72
N GLU A 58 -9.84 11.99 -3.03
CA GLU A 58 -11.10 11.27 -2.86
C GLU A 58 -11.47 11.10 -1.39
N ILE A 59 -10.51 10.78 -0.54
CA ILE A 59 -10.78 10.60 0.89
C ILE A 59 -10.76 11.90 1.68
N GLY A 60 -10.26 12.98 1.08
CA GLY A 60 -10.28 14.31 1.69
C GLY A 60 -9.21 14.56 2.72
N LYS A 61 -8.13 13.79 2.73
CA LYS A 61 -7.00 14.01 3.65
C LYS A 61 -5.74 13.33 3.12
N GLU A 62 -4.61 13.79 3.63
CA GLU A 62 -3.33 13.15 3.31
C GLU A 62 -3.25 11.78 3.95
N ILE A 63 -2.55 10.87 3.30
CA ILE A 63 -2.32 9.51 3.80
C ILE A 63 -0.83 9.29 4.04
N VAL A 64 -0.54 8.38 4.96
CA VAL A 64 0.82 7.88 5.17
C VAL A 64 0.96 6.61 4.35
N TYR A 65 1.99 6.54 3.52
CA TYR A 65 2.16 5.39 2.64
C TYR A 65 3.62 4.96 2.59
N ALA A 66 3.84 3.70 2.20
CA ALA A 66 5.17 3.17 1.93
C ALA A 66 5.13 2.40 0.61
N VAL A 67 6.21 2.48 -0.14
CA VAL A 67 6.34 1.84 -1.45
C VAL A 67 7.67 1.10 -1.49
N PHE A 68 7.62 -0.18 -1.85
CA PHE A 68 8.82 -1.01 -1.96
C PHE A 68 8.86 -1.74 -3.29
N LYS A 69 10.06 -1.94 -3.82
CA LYS A 69 10.26 -2.94 -4.87
C LYS A 69 10.08 -4.32 -4.27
N THR A 70 9.66 -5.27 -5.07
CA THR A 70 9.39 -6.63 -4.60
C THR A 70 10.60 -7.26 -3.89
N ASP A 71 11.80 -7.17 -4.49
CA ASP A 71 12.99 -7.76 -3.88
C ASP A 71 13.32 -7.15 -2.53
N ASP A 72 13.23 -5.82 -2.42
CA ASP A 72 13.50 -5.13 -1.16
C ASP A 72 12.48 -5.53 -0.09
N PHE A 73 11.21 -5.56 -0.47
CA PHE A 73 10.15 -5.96 0.45
C PHE A 73 10.36 -7.39 0.96
N MET A 74 10.63 -8.33 0.06
CA MET A 74 10.82 -9.73 0.43
C MET A 74 12.05 -9.93 1.30
N TYR A 75 13.13 -9.20 1.02
CA TYR A 75 14.31 -9.24 1.87
C TYR A 75 13.99 -8.78 3.29
N ARG A 76 13.32 -7.63 3.41
CA ARG A 76 12.94 -7.07 4.71
C ARG A 76 11.98 -7.99 5.47
N LEU A 77 11.03 -8.57 4.76
CA LEU A 77 10.08 -9.52 5.35
C LEU A 77 10.84 -10.73 5.92
N GLY A 78 11.80 -11.27 5.15
CA GLY A 78 12.62 -12.39 5.59
C GLY A 78 13.53 -12.07 6.77
N MET A 79 13.88 -10.80 6.96
CA MET A 79 14.71 -10.35 8.07
C MET A 79 13.89 -9.89 9.26
N TYR A 80 12.59 -10.10 9.25
CA TYR A 80 11.67 -9.70 10.32
C TYR A 80 11.74 -8.20 10.61
N ASP A 81 11.83 -7.38 9.55
CA ASP A 81 11.83 -5.93 9.67
C ASP A 81 10.63 -5.46 10.49
N ARG A 82 10.89 -4.67 11.54
CA ARG A 82 9.86 -4.21 12.48
C ARG A 82 8.77 -3.42 11.77
N PHE A 83 9.12 -2.56 10.81
CA PHE A 83 8.16 -1.72 10.12
C PHE A 83 7.13 -2.58 9.37
N ILE A 84 7.60 -3.55 8.60
CA ILE A 84 6.75 -4.45 7.84
C ILE A 84 5.95 -5.35 8.76
N ARG A 85 6.58 -5.88 9.81
CA ARG A 85 5.90 -6.73 10.80
C ARG A 85 4.75 -5.99 11.45
N ASP A 86 4.97 -4.74 11.87
CA ASP A 86 3.93 -3.96 12.52
C ASP A 86 2.74 -3.75 11.58
N ILE A 87 2.99 -3.46 10.30
CA ILE A 87 1.91 -3.30 9.31
C ILE A 87 1.10 -4.59 9.20
N LEU A 88 1.77 -5.73 9.11
CA LEU A 88 1.10 -7.02 8.89
C LEU A 88 0.50 -7.62 10.16
N GLU A 89 0.93 -7.16 11.35
CA GLU A 89 0.36 -7.60 12.62
C GLU A 89 -0.81 -6.74 13.08
N TYR A 90 -0.83 -5.47 12.71
CA TYR A 90 -1.95 -4.58 12.98
C TYR A 90 -3.10 -4.88 12.01
N PRO A 91 -4.32 -4.46 12.34
CA PRO A 91 -5.46 -4.65 11.44
C PRO A 91 -5.17 -4.06 10.05
N HIS A 92 -5.37 -4.88 9.03
CA HIS A 92 -5.08 -4.51 7.65
C HIS A 92 -5.87 -5.39 6.70
N GLU A 93 -5.92 -4.96 5.45
CA GLU A 93 -6.56 -5.72 4.37
C GLU A 93 -5.55 -5.85 3.23
N LYS A 94 -5.25 -7.10 2.86
CA LYS A 94 -4.43 -7.39 1.67
C LYS A 94 -5.35 -7.37 0.45
N ALA A 95 -5.48 -6.20 -0.17
CA ALA A 95 -6.39 -6.02 -1.29
C ALA A 95 -5.88 -6.67 -2.58
N VAL A 96 -4.56 -6.68 -2.78
CA VAL A 96 -3.88 -7.43 -3.83
C VAL A 96 -2.72 -8.17 -3.16
N ASN A 97 -2.63 -9.46 -3.37
CA ASN A 97 -1.58 -10.29 -2.77
C ASN A 97 -1.13 -11.35 -3.74
N LYS A 98 -0.10 -11.03 -4.53
CA LYS A 98 0.52 -11.96 -5.47
C LYS A 98 1.81 -12.55 -4.90
N LEU A 99 2.11 -12.26 -3.63
CA LEU A 99 3.32 -12.71 -2.96
C LEU A 99 3.07 -13.90 -2.04
N ASN A 100 1.83 -14.28 -1.84
CA ASN A 100 1.42 -15.40 -0.96
C ASN A 100 1.89 -15.20 0.49
N ILE A 101 1.70 -14.04 1.01
CA ILE A 101 2.07 -13.74 2.39
C ILE A 101 0.87 -13.58 3.31
#